data_95923f7953216013f94295d392e05c70
#
_entry.id   95923f7953216013f94295d392e05c70
#
_cell.length_a   1.000
_cell.length_b   1.000
_cell.length_c   1.000
_cell.angle_alpha   90.00
_cell.angle_beta   90.00
_cell.angle_gamma   90.00
#
_symmetry.space_group_name_H-M   'P 1'
#
loop_
_entity.id
_entity.type
_entity.pdbx_description
1 polymer ?
#
loop_
_entity_poly.entity_id
_entity_poly.type
_entity_poly.pdbx_seq_one_letter_code
_entity_poly.pdbx_strand_id
1 'polypeptide(L)'
;MTIQPTIAVVKEEHLYSIWKNGYSQIQPEWKKWDGPYFEDYQMYPDFEAFQMSKLYNFFCNDTVWGIFVDQEPIGIVTRHWEDEKTRWLEIGIVIYQQKYWNGGYGTRALKLWMDHIFQTNTELEHIELTTWSDNHRMMRAAEKIGMIKEAQIRKVRYWKRDIITTLSNME
;
A
#
# COMPACT_ATOMS: atom_id res chain seq x y z
N MET A 1 -8.47 -1.19 25.09
CA MET A 1 -8.95 -1.84 23.85
C MET A 1 -8.08 -1.39 22.68
N THR A 2 -7.54 -2.30 21.92
CA THR A 2 -6.81 -1.92 20.70
C THR A 2 -7.85 -1.53 19.65
N ILE A 3 -7.80 -0.28 19.20
CA ILE A 3 -8.71 0.22 18.16
C ILE A 3 -8.40 -0.55 16.87
N GLN A 4 -9.43 -1.09 16.24
CA GLN A 4 -9.30 -1.86 15.00
C GLN A 4 -9.31 -0.91 13.81
N PRO A 5 -8.45 -1.11 12.80
CA PRO A 5 -8.55 -0.35 11.57
C PRO A 5 -9.78 -0.78 10.77
N THR A 6 -10.31 0.16 10.02
CA THR A 6 -11.30 -0.06 8.98
C THR A 6 -10.74 0.35 7.62
N ILE A 7 -11.33 -0.14 6.54
CA ILE A 7 -11.00 0.31 5.18
C ILE A 7 -12.26 0.87 4.53
N ALA A 8 -12.11 1.93 3.76
CA ALA A 8 -13.20 2.55 3.03
C ALA A 8 -12.67 3.36 1.84
N VAL A 9 -13.55 3.66 0.89
CA VAL A 9 -13.26 4.56 -0.22
C VAL A 9 -12.78 5.91 0.33
N VAL A 10 -11.71 6.43 -0.27
CA VAL A 10 -11.21 7.78 0.05
C VAL A 10 -12.21 8.82 -0.45
N LYS A 11 -12.60 9.74 0.42
CA LYS A 11 -13.45 10.87 0.08
C LYS A 11 -12.63 12.16 0.11
N GLU A 12 -13.16 13.21 -0.51
CA GLU A 12 -12.48 14.50 -0.56
C GLU A 12 -12.08 15.04 0.82
N GLU A 13 -12.94 14.89 1.82
CA GLU A 13 -12.69 15.28 3.22
C GLU A 13 -11.45 14.60 3.85
N HIS A 14 -11.02 13.43 3.34
CA HIS A 14 -9.86 12.69 3.83
C HIS A 14 -8.54 13.16 3.22
N LEU A 15 -8.59 13.82 2.05
CA LEU A 15 -7.41 14.10 1.23
C LEU A 15 -6.43 15.07 1.88
N TYR A 16 -6.94 16.01 2.70
CA TYR A 16 -6.07 16.90 3.45
C TYR A 16 -5.17 16.15 4.45
N SER A 17 -5.75 15.22 5.21
CA SER A 17 -4.98 14.39 6.16
C SER A 17 -4.01 13.45 5.44
N ILE A 18 -4.41 12.88 4.30
CA ILE A 18 -3.54 12.05 3.46
C ILE A 18 -2.34 12.86 2.96
N TRP A 19 -2.57 14.04 2.39
CA TRP A 19 -1.49 14.93 1.97
C TRP A 19 -0.57 15.29 3.13
N LYS A 20 -1.13 15.75 4.24
CA LYS A 20 -0.37 16.20 5.41
C LYS A 20 0.52 15.11 5.98
N ASN A 21 0.02 13.89 6.09
CA ASN A 21 0.73 12.77 6.70
C ASN A 21 1.65 12.03 5.73
N GLY A 22 1.32 12.01 4.44
CA GLY A 22 2.01 11.22 3.45
C GLY A 22 2.91 12.00 2.50
N TYR A 23 2.56 13.25 2.16
CA TYR A 23 3.13 13.94 0.99
C TYR A 23 3.58 15.39 1.23
N SER A 24 3.54 15.86 2.47
CA SER A 24 3.96 17.21 2.84
C SER A 24 5.44 17.33 3.24
N GLN A 25 6.16 16.22 3.30
CA GLN A 25 7.57 16.17 3.72
C GLN A 25 8.47 15.73 2.57
N ILE A 26 9.69 16.26 2.51
CA ILE A 26 10.66 15.92 1.46
C ILE A 26 11.08 14.43 1.54
N GLN A 27 11.27 13.91 2.75
CA GLN A 27 11.68 12.53 3.00
C GLN A 27 10.83 11.91 4.11
N PRO A 28 9.59 11.51 3.83
CA PRO A 28 8.78 10.87 4.84
C PRO A 28 9.31 9.49 5.21
N GLU A 29 9.17 9.11 6.48
CA GLU A 29 9.69 7.83 6.99
C GLU A 29 9.12 6.61 6.24
N TRP A 30 7.84 6.66 5.84
CA TRP A 30 7.21 5.55 5.13
C TRP A 30 7.89 5.25 3.78
N LYS A 31 8.44 6.27 3.11
CA LYS A 31 9.10 6.11 1.82
C LYS A 31 10.36 5.25 1.86
N LYS A 32 10.98 5.11 3.02
CA LYS A 32 12.16 4.25 3.20
C LYS A 32 11.84 2.77 2.98
N TRP A 33 10.59 2.37 3.16
CA TRP A 33 10.15 0.98 3.08
C TRP A 33 9.58 0.58 1.74
N ASP A 34 9.19 1.55 0.92
CA ASP A 34 8.70 1.30 -0.44
C ASP A 34 9.77 0.72 -1.37
N GLY A 35 11.05 1.01 -1.09
CA GLY A 35 12.14 0.59 -1.96
C GLY A 35 12.03 1.23 -3.35
N PRO A 36 12.18 0.45 -4.43
CA PRO A 36 12.09 0.94 -5.81
C PRO A 36 10.65 1.13 -6.30
N TYR A 37 9.67 0.76 -5.50
CA TYR A 37 8.26 1.00 -5.81
C TYR A 37 7.93 2.44 -5.45
N PHE A 38 7.14 3.14 -6.26
CA PHE A 38 6.85 4.57 -6.12
C PHE A 38 8.10 5.47 -6.18
N GLU A 39 8.98 5.23 -7.15
CA GLU A 39 10.16 6.07 -7.39
C GLU A 39 9.82 7.55 -7.58
N ASP A 40 8.66 7.84 -8.13
CA ASP A 40 8.18 9.18 -8.46
C ASP A 40 7.61 9.95 -7.26
N TYR A 41 8.06 9.63 -6.03
CA TYR A 41 7.63 10.41 -4.88
C TYR A 41 7.93 11.88 -5.06
N GLN A 42 6.88 12.69 -4.97
CA GLN A 42 6.95 14.15 -4.99
C GLN A 42 6.35 14.70 -3.71
N MET A 43 7.06 15.63 -3.08
CA MET A 43 6.54 16.44 -1.99
C MET A 43 5.70 17.59 -2.55
N TYR A 44 4.57 17.85 -1.92
CA TYR A 44 3.71 18.98 -2.24
C TYR A 44 3.75 19.99 -1.09
N PRO A 45 4.21 21.23 -1.33
CA PRO A 45 4.45 22.23 -0.27
C PRO A 45 3.19 22.67 0.45
N ASP A 46 2.05 22.62 -0.23
CA ASP A 46 0.73 22.94 0.31
C ASP A 46 -0.33 22.04 -0.29
N PHE A 47 -1.53 22.11 0.28
CA PHE A 47 -2.64 21.26 -0.15
C PHE A 47 -3.17 21.63 -1.54
N GLU A 48 -3.07 22.90 -1.94
CA GLU A 48 -3.48 23.35 -3.28
C GLU A 48 -2.62 22.71 -4.36
N ALA A 49 -1.29 22.69 -4.18
CA ALA A 49 -0.37 21.99 -5.08
C ALA A 49 -0.67 20.49 -5.18
N PHE A 50 -1.02 19.86 -4.06
CA PHE A 50 -1.46 18.48 -4.04
C PHE A 50 -2.76 18.26 -4.82
N GLN A 51 -3.76 19.11 -4.64
CA GLN A 51 -5.05 19.04 -5.35
C GLN A 51 -4.90 19.16 -6.88
N MET A 52 -3.91 19.92 -7.34
CA MET A 52 -3.61 20.10 -8.77
C MET A 52 -2.77 18.95 -9.37
N SER A 53 -2.37 18.00 -8.56
CA SER A 53 -1.47 16.91 -8.97
C SER A 53 -2.21 15.69 -9.56
N LYS A 54 -1.48 14.87 -10.31
CA LYS A 54 -1.98 13.56 -10.74
C LYS A 54 -2.25 12.63 -9.55
N LEU A 55 -1.54 12.83 -8.44
CA LEU A 55 -1.69 12.03 -7.24
C LEU A 55 -3.07 12.24 -6.59
N TYR A 56 -3.61 13.45 -6.63
CA TYR A 56 -4.99 13.71 -6.18
C TYR A 56 -6.00 12.81 -6.91
N ASN A 57 -5.88 12.74 -8.23
CA ASN A 57 -6.76 11.90 -9.05
C ASN A 57 -6.59 10.40 -8.74
N PHE A 58 -5.39 9.96 -8.39
CA PHE A 58 -5.13 8.60 -7.96
C PHE A 58 -5.95 8.22 -6.72
N PHE A 59 -6.04 9.12 -5.73
CA PHE A 59 -6.86 8.88 -4.53
C PHE A 59 -8.37 8.92 -4.78
N CYS A 60 -8.81 9.51 -5.87
CA CYS A 60 -10.22 9.53 -6.26
C CYS A 60 -10.64 8.27 -7.04
N ASN A 61 -9.74 7.31 -7.21
CA ASN A 61 -9.99 6.07 -7.93
C ASN A 61 -10.48 4.97 -6.98
N ASP A 62 -11.37 4.10 -7.46
CA ASP A 62 -11.89 2.94 -6.71
C ASP A 62 -10.85 1.85 -6.44
N THR A 63 -9.69 1.94 -7.10
CA THR A 63 -8.54 1.05 -6.88
C THR A 63 -7.74 1.39 -5.62
N VAL A 64 -8.08 2.50 -4.95
CA VAL A 64 -7.40 3.01 -3.76
C VAL A 64 -8.40 3.24 -2.64
N TRP A 65 -8.21 2.53 -1.52
CA TRP A 65 -9.02 2.73 -0.33
C TRP A 65 -8.18 3.23 0.83
N GLY A 66 -8.79 4.06 1.67
CA GLY A 66 -8.18 4.52 2.91
C GLY A 66 -8.19 3.46 4.01
N ILE A 67 -7.14 3.45 4.82
CA ILE A 67 -7.08 2.74 6.10
C ILE A 67 -7.37 3.76 7.19
N PHE A 68 -8.38 3.52 8.02
CA PHE A 68 -8.84 4.47 9.03
C PHE A 68 -8.70 3.91 10.45
N VAL A 69 -8.30 4.78 11.36
CA VAL A 69 -8.32 4.56 12.81
C VAL A 69 -8.97 5.79 13.43
N ASP A 70 -10.04 5.61 14.20
CA ASP A 70 -10.84 6.73 14.76
C ASP A 70 -11.24 7.77 13.69
N GLN A 71 -11.67 7.31 12.52
CA GLN A 71 -12.04 8.12 11.35
C GLN A 71 -10.89 8.89 10.67
N GLU A 72 -9.68 8.83 11.23
CA GLU A 72 -8.50 9.43 10.62
C GLU A 72 -7.84 8.48 9.60
N PRO A 73 -7.52 8.94 8.39
CA PRO A 73 -6.81 8.14 7.41
C PRO A 73 -5.34 8.01 7.82
N ILE A 74 -4.92 6.80 8.13
CA ILE A 74 -3.54 6.48 8.55
C ILE A 74 -2.68 5.93 7.41
N GLY A 75 -3.31 5.55 6.30
CA GLY A 75 -2.67 4.92 5.17
C GLY A 75 -3.67 4.55 4.08
N ILE A 76 -3.22 3.78 3.14
CA ILE A 76 -4.01 3.28 2.01
C ILE A 76 -3.73 1.80 1.74
N VAL A 77 -4.72 1.14 1.14
CA VAL A 77 -4.57 -0.11 0.41
C VAL A 77 -4.87 0.15 -1.06
N THR A 78 -4.19 -0.57 -1.93
CA THR A 78 -4.31 -0.40 -3.38
C THR A 78 -4.49 -1.73 -4.07
N ARG A 79 -5.04 -1.70 -5.27
CA ARG A 79 -5.05 -2.81 -6.22
C ARG A 79 -4.73 -2.30 -7.61
N HIS A 80 -4.08 -3.12 -8.40
CA HIS A 80 -3.94 -2.90 -9.85
C HIS A 80 -3.86 -4.23 -10.57
N TRP A 81 -4.33 -4.23 -11.81
CA TRP A 81 -4.19 -5.39 -12.66
C TRP A 81 -2.81 -5.36 -13.32
N GLU A 82 -2.02 -6.40 -13.09
CA GLU A 82 -0.86 -6.70 -13.92
C GLU A 82 -1.32 -7.14 -15.30
N ASP A 83 -2.33 -8.00 -15.35
CA ASP A 83 -3.05 -8.38 -16.55
C ASP A 83 -4.51 -8.75 -16.19
N GLU A 84 -5.45 -7.88 -16.53
CA GLU A 84 -6.86 -8.08 -16.24
C GLU A 84 -7.44 -9.28 -17.02
N LYS A 85 -6.99 -9.51 -18.25
CA LYS A 85 -7.50 -10.59 -19.09
C LYS A 85 -7.13 -11.96 -18.55
N THR A 86 -5.97 -12.07 -17.93
CA THR A 86 -5.50 -13.30 -17.29
C THR A 86 -5.80 -13.34 -15.80
N ARG A 87 -6.48 -12.32 -15.28
CA ARG A 87 -6.86 -12.18 -13.85
C ARG A 87 -5.67 -12.11 -12.90
N TRP A 88 -4.60 -11.46 -13.33
CA TRP A 88 -3.43 -11.24 -12.50
C TRP A 88 -3.54 -9.89 -11.78
N LEU A 89 -3.88 -9.94 -10.50
CA LEU A 89 -4.12 -8.77 -9.63
C LEU A 89 -3.04 -8.65 -8.55
N GLU A 90 -2.43 -7.49 -8.45
CA GLU A 90 -1.51 -7.15 -7.37
C GLU A 90 -2.15 -6.17 -6.39
N ILE A 91 -1.86 -6.35 -5.09
CA ILE A 91 -2.28 -5.45 -4.03
C ILE A 91 -1.09 -4.76 -3.37
N GLY A 92 -1.35 -3.59 -2.80
CA GLY A 92 -0.35 -2.84 -2.06
C GLY A 92 -0.91 -2.21 -0.79
N ILE A 93 -0.01 -1.77 0.09
CA ILE A 93 -0.35 -1.06 1.32
C ILE A 93 0.73 -0.06 1.68
N VAL A 94 0.30 1.11 2.15
CA VAL A 94 1.17 2.11 2.78
C VAL A 94 0.51 2.59 4.07
N ILE A 95 1.28 2.64 5.17
CA ILE A 95 0.91 3.34 6.40
C ILE A 95 1.87 4.50 6.60
N TYR A 96 1.35 5.72 6.57
CA TYR A 96 2.16 6.95 6.54
C TYR A 96 2.89 7.23 7.84
N GLN A 97 2.26 6.98 8.99
CA GLN A 97 2.78 7.39 10.28
C GLN A 97 3.37 6.23 11.07
N GLN A 98 4.60 6.40 11.54
CA GLN A 98 5.35 5.39 12.29
C GLN A 98 4.64 4.88 13.55
N LYS A 99 3.86 5.75 14.22
CA LYS A 99 3.10 5.36 15.43
C LYS A 99 2.10 4.22 15.22
N TYR A 100 1.68 3.97 13.97
CA TYR A 100 0.78 2.88 13.61
C TYR A 100 1.51 1.62 13.11
N TRP A 101 2.84 1.66 13.08
CA TRP A 101 3.63 0.50 12.69
C TRP A 101 3.76 -0.50 13.84
N ASN A 102 3.94 -1.77 13.50
CA ASN A 102 4.10 -2.89 14.44
C ASN A 102 2.91 -3.14 15.40
N GLY A 103 1.82 -2.37 15.30
CA GLY A 103 0.58 -2.56 16.05
C GLY A 103 -0.43 -3.51 15.40
N GLY A 104 -0.08 -4.14 14.28
CA GLY A 104 -0.97 -5.04 13.55
C GLY A 104 -1.98 -4.36 12.62
N TYR A 105 -1.98 -3.02 12.55
CA TYR A 105 -2.89 -2.27 11.68
C TYR A 105 -2.76 -2.65 10.21
N GLY A 106 -1.53 -2.75 9.69
CA GLY A 106 -1.27 -3.14 8.30
C GLY A 106 -1.74 -4.54 7.97
N THR A 107 -1.45 -5.51 8.84
CA THR A 107 -1.88 -6.91 8.66
C THR A 107 -3.40 -7.02 8.61
N ARG A 108 -4.10 -6.30 9.50
CA ARG A 108 -5.58 -6.31 9.52
C ARG A 108 -6.17 -5.60 8.32
N ALA A 109 -5.60 -4.46 7.91
CA ALA A 109 -6.05 -3.73 6.73
C ALA A 109 -5.87 -4.55 5.45
N LEU A 110 -4.72 -5.23 5.28
CA LEU A 110 -4.48 -6.14 4.16
C LEU A 110 -5.49 -7.28 4.14
N LYS A 111 -5.76 -7.91 5.28
CA LYS A 111 -6.76 -8.98 5.37
C LYS A 111 -8.15 -8.50 4.95
N LEU A 112 -8.58 -7.36 5.47
CA LEU A 112 -9.87 -6.76 5.07
C LEU A 112 -9.92 -6.45 3.58
N TRP A 113 -8.79 -5.98 3.01
CA TRP A 113 -8.70 -5.65 1.60
C TRP A 113 -8.77 -6.89 0.70
N MET A 114 -8.03 -7.94 1.04
CA MET A 114 -8.10 -9.22 0.34
C MET A 114 -9.52 -9.81 0.38
N ASP A 115 -10.14 -9.85 1.57
CA ASP A 115 -11.50 -10.35 1.72
C ASP A 115 -12.49 -9.55 0.85
N HIS A 116 -12.37 -8.23 0.83
CA HIS A 116 -13.18 -7.36 -0.03
C HIS A 116 -12.97 -7.67 -1.52
N ILE A 117 -11.72 -7.81 -1.96
CA ILE A 117 -11.41 -8.10 -3.36
C ILE A 117 -11.98 -9.45 -3.79
N PHE A 118 -11.79 -10.51 -3.02
CA PHE A 118 -12.34 -11.84 -3.33
C PHE A 118 -13.87 -11.85 -3.32
N GLN A 119 -14.50 -11.10 -2.41
CA GLN A 119 -15.97 -10.98 -2.37
C GLN A 119 -16.54 -10.24 -3.59
N THR A 120 -15.81 -9.28 -4.12
CA THR A 120 -16.25 -8.45 -5.25
C THR A 120 -15.80 -8.99 -6.60
N ASN A 121 -14.82 -9.89 -6.62
CA ASN A 121 -14.28 -10.52 -7.84
C ASN A 121 -14.27 -12.03 -7.67
N THR A 122 -15.47 -12.64 -7.71
CA THR A 122 -15.68 -14.07 -7.40
C THR A 122 -14.96 -15.04 -8.34
N GLU A 123 -14.50 -14.58 -9.48
CA GLU A 123 -13.73 -15.38 -10.45
C GLU A 123 -12.20 -15.30 -10.21
N LEU A 124 -11.77 -14.50 -9.23
CA LEU A 124 -10.35 -14.35 -8.92
C LEU A 124 -9.89 -15.52 -8.05
N GLU A 125 -8.86 -16.22 -8.49
CA GLU A 125 -8.33 -17.39 -7.78
C GLU A 125 -7.10 -17.08 -6.94
N HIS A 126 -6.39 -15.97 -7.23
CA HIS A 126 -5.23 -15.55 -6.46
C HIS A 126 -5.06 -14.03 -6.47
N ILE A 127 -4.35 -13.54 -5.47
CA ILE A 127 -3.91 -12.14 -5.34
C ILE A 127 -2.41 -12.14 -5.09
N GLU A 128 -1.69 -11.31 -5.83
CA GLU A 128 -0.24 -11.15 -5.66
C GLU A 128 0.08 -9.91 -4.82
N LEU A 129 1.22 -10.01 -4.14
CA LEU A 129 1.86 -8.89 -3.46
C LEU A 129 3.36 -9.00 -3.66
N THR A 130 3.94 -7.95 -4.24
CA THR A 130 5.38 -7.87 -4.48
C THR A 130 6.04 -6.88 -3.51
N THR A 131 7.18 -7.26 -2.97
CA THR A 131 7.99 -6.38 -2.11
C THR A 131 9.48 -6.68 -2.25
N TRP A 132 10.33 -5.83 -1.73
CA TRP A 132 11.78 -6.03 -1.75
C TRP A 132 12.30 -6.66 -0.45
N SER A 133 13.51 -7.22 -0.51
CA SER A 133 14.09 -8.06 0.54
C SER A 133 14.22 -7.39 1.90
N ASP A 134 14.36 -6.07 1.97
CA ASP A 134 14.54 -5.38 3.24
C ASP A 134 13.21 -4.91 3.85
N ASN A 135 12.10 -5.06 3.14
CA ASN A 135 10.78 -4.75 3.69
C ASN A 135 10.22 -5.92 4.52
N HIS A 136 10.93 -6.25 5.61
CA HIS A 136 10.57 -7.36 6.50
C HIS A 136 9.17 -7.21 7.12
N ARG A 137 8.67 -5.97 7.27
CA ARG A 137 7.32 -5.74 7.80
C ARG A 137 6.26 -6.22 6.82
N MET A 138 6.43 -5.90 5.54
CA MET A 138 5.50 -6.33 4.51
C MET A 138 5.50 -7.85 4.37
N MET A 139 6.68 -8.47 4.35
CA MET A 139 6.79 -9.94 4.31
C MET A 139 6.06 -10.61 5.47
N ARG A 140 6.29 -10.12 6.71
CA ARG A 140 5.62 -10.66 7.89
C ARG A 140 4.10 -10.40 7.89
N ALA A 141 3.65 -9.29 7.33
CA ALA A 141 2.22 -9.00 7.21
C ALA A 141 1.56 -9.97 6.22
N ALA A 142 2.19 -10.18 5.06
CA ALA A 142 1.73 -11.14 4.05
C ALA A 142 1.63 -12.57 4.61
N GLU A 143 2.69 -13.06 5.26
CA GLU A 143 2.70 -14.39 5.89
C GLU A 143 1.58 -14.54 6.94
N LYS A 144 1.34 -13.52 7.76
CA LYS A 144 0.30 -13.56 8.80
C LYS A 144 -1.14 -13.62 8.27
N ILE A 145 -1.37 -13.14 7.07
CA ILE A 145 -2.69 -13.22 6.43
C ILE A 145 -2.86 -14.47 5.56
N GLY A 146 -1.83 -15.34 5.51
CA GLY A 146 -1.88 -16.62 4.83
C GLY A 146 -1.21 -16.64 3.46
N MET A 147 -0.64 -15.54 2.99
CA MET A 147 0.05 -15.50 1.69
C MET A 147 1.31 -16.38 1.70
N ILE A 148 1.51 -17.10 0.63
CA ILE A 148 2.65 -17.99 0.43
C ILE A 148 3.72 -17.27 -0.40
N LYS A 149 4.97 -17.35 0.04
CA LYS A 149 6.09 -16.83 -0.74
C LYS A 149 6.37 -17.75 -1.93
N GLU A 150 5.98 -17.30 -3.13
CA GLU A 150 6.13 -18.05 -4.37
C GLU A 150 7.50 -17.85 -5.03
N ALA A 151 8.03 -16.64 -4.97
CA ALA A 151 9.27 -16.33 -5.68
C ALA A 151 10.20 -15.42 -4.88
N GLN A 152 11.49 -15.58 -5.18
CA GLN A 152 12.55 -14.67 -4.77
C GLN A 152 13.46 -14.41 -5.97
N ILE A 153 13.29 -13.27 -6.62
CA ILE A 153 14.06 -12.91 -7.81
C ILE A 153 15.25 -12.07 -7.38
N ARG A 154 16.41 -12.70 -7.37
CA ARG A 154 17.63 -12.06 -6.89
C ARG A 154 18.19 -11.07 -7.92
N LYS A 155 18.67 -9.92 -7.42
CA LYS A 155 19.42 -8.92 -8.22
C LYS A 155 18.64 -8.42 -9.44
N VAL A 156 17.32 -8.32 -9.31
CA VAL A 156 16.42 -7.96 -10.42
C VAL A 156 16.21 -6.45 -10.56
N ARG A 157 16.45 -5.70 -9.48
CA ARG A 157 16.31 -4.24 -9.47
C ARG A 157 17.55 -3.56 -8.92
N TYR A 158 17.85 -2.38 -9.45
CA TYR A 158 18.91 -1.51 -8.96
C TYR A 158 18.25 -0.35 -8.18
N TRP A 159 18.65 -0.18 -6.92
CA TRP A 159 18.08 0.84 -6.03
C TRP A 159 19.17 1.47 -5.17
N LYS A 160 19.27 2.81 -5.15
CA LYS A 160 20.24 3.58 -4.36
C LYS A 160 21.68 3.05 -4.47
N ARG A 161 22.11 2.72 -5.69
CA ARG A 161 23.41 2.11 -6.02
C ARG A 161 23.60 0.66 -5.58
N ASP A 162 22.57 0.02 -5.03
CA ASP A 162 22.56 -1.38 -4.65
C ASP A 162 21.64 -2.22 -5.55
N ILE A 163 21.98 -3.50 -5.70
CA ILE A 163 21.15 -4.45 -6.41
C ILE A 163 20.26 -5.14 -5.38
N ILE A 164 18.97 -5.00 -5.51
CA ILE A 164 17.99 -5.56 -4.58
C ILE A 164 17.31 -6.82 -5.10
N THR A 165 16.81 -7.62 -4.18
CA THR A 165 16.00 -8.81 -4.44
C THR A 165 14.53 -8.48 -4.29
N THR A 166 13.73 -8.87 -5.26
CA THR A 166 12.27 -8.78 -5.20
C THR A 166 11.68 -10.10 -4.70
N LEU A 167 10.66 -10.02 -3.86
CA LEU A 167 9.90 -11.15 -3.34
C LEU A 167 8.46 -11.01 -3.81
N SER A 168 7.89 -12.08 -4.34
CA SER A 168 6.49 -12.16 -4.71
C SER A 168 5.79 -13.17 -3.81
N ASN A 169 4.67 -12.78 -3.24
CA ASN A 169 3.82 -13.61 -2.40
C ASN A 169 2.43 -13.68 -3.05
N MET A 170 1.87 -14.88 -3.10
CA MET A 170 0.56 -15.15 -3.70
C MET A 170 -0.33 -15.90 -2.69
N GLU A 171 -1.61 -15.71 -2.81
CA GLU A 171 -2.65 -16.53 -2.16
C GLU A 171 -3.53 -17.20 -3.20
#